data_8c279be74a1721ddc068de598a03c682
#
_entry.id   8c279be74a1721ddc068de598a03c682
#
_cell.length_a   1.000
_cell.length_b   1.000
_cell.length_c   1.000
_cell.angle_alpha   90.00
_cell.angle_beta   90.00
_cell.angle_gamma   90.00
#
_symmetry.space_group_name_H-M   'P 1'
#
loop_
_entity.id
_entity.type
_entity.pdbx_description
1 polymer ?
#
loop_
_entity_poly.entity_id
_entity_poly.type
_entity_poly.pdbx_seq_one_letter_code
_entity_poly.pdbx_strand_id
1 'polypeptide(L)'
;VRPKAPKRSKGFGAKEIDDLLNGEHGGKVRKFFEAVKWAEGGQPDLIVGGQKRFDTKGDHPNIVGITTPEGPSTAAGDFQITGSNWYGTKGRPGLKHRLGAKTFGPEDQLRGALLLFADRDGGRGIKALQNDDYDTALEIARKDWAALPGSTLHKGRYKGRSRDDFMLRARGTTSGGEFEKLLGDVRKST
;
A
#
# COMPACT_ATOMS: atom_id res chain seq x y z
N VAL A 1 -12.92 -38.63 17.21
CA VAL A 1 -13.35 -37.24 17.41
C VAL A 1 -12.45 -36.38 16.54
N ARG A 2 -13.00 -35.74 15.49
CA ARG A 2 -12.22 -34.81 14.66
C ARG A 2 -11.95 -33.54 15.45
N PRO A 3 -10.69 -33.02 15.48
CA PRO A 3 -10.41 -31.74 16.12
C PRO A 3 -11.25 -30.65 15.47
N LYS A 4 -11.92 -29.83 16.26
CA LYS A 4 -12.62 -28.65 15.79
C LYS A 4 -11.63 -27.73 15.05
N ALA A 5 -11.93 -27.40 13.79
CA ALA A 5 -11.14 -26.42 13.04
C ALA A 5 -10.98 -25.13 13.85
N PRO A 6 -9.78 -24.54 13.91
CA PRO A 6 -9.58 -23.31 14.64
C PRO A 6 -10.54 -22.23 14.11
N LYS A 7 -11.23 -21.54 15.03
CA LYS A 7 -12.09 -20.41 14.67
C LYS A 7 -11.24 -19.43 13.88
N ARG A 8 -11.63 -19.13 12.64
CA ARG A 8 -11.01 -18.07 11.84
C ARG A 8 -11.04 -16.80 12.70
N SER A 9 -9.88 -16.21 12.95
CA SER A 9 -9.79 -14.90 13.58
C SER A 9 -10.70 -13.93 12.80
N LYS A 10 -11.47 -13.08 13.50
CA LYS A 10 -12.17 -11.98 12.86
C LYS A 10 -11.13 -11.21 12.04
N GLY A 11 -11.31 -11.13 10.73
CA GLY A 11 -10.46 -10.33 9.86
C GLY A 11 -10.53 -8.85 10.23
N PHE A 12 -9.56 -8.07 9.81
CA PHE A 12 -9.58 -6.63 9.96
C PHE A 12 -10.77 -6.01 9.21
N GLY A 13 -11.35 -4.95 9.78
CA GLY A 13 -12.41 -4.15 9.20
C GLY A 13 -12.17 -2.66 9.42
N ALA A 14 -13.15 -1.83 9.10
CA ALA A 14 -13.03 -0.38 9.19
C ALA A 14 -12.56 0.08 10.58
N LYS A 15 -13.21 -0.42 11.64
CA LYS A 15 -12.88 -0.01 13.01
C LYS A 15 -11.44 -0.35 13.39
N GLU A 16 -10.99 -1.56 13.13
CA GLU A 16 -9.63 -1.99 13.47
C GLU A 16 -8.58 -1.18 12.69
N ILE A 17 -8.87 -0.81 11.45
CA ILE A 17 -7.99 0.03 10.63
C ILE A 17 -7.95 1.47 11.17
N ASP A 18 -9.09 2.03 11.52
CA ASP A 18 -9.18 3.39 12.07
C ASP A 18 -8.52 3.47 13.45
N ASP A 19 -8.74 2.47 14.32
CA ASP A 19 -8.07 2.37 15.62
C ASP A 19 -6.54 2.28 15.46
N LEU A 20 -6.06 1.56 14.45
CA LEU A 20 -4.62 1.45 14.17
C LEU A 20 -4.02 2.76 13.68
N LEU A 21 -4.70 3.48 12.78
CA LEU A 21 -4.22 4.75 12.22
C LEU A 21 -4.25 5.89 13.25
N ASN A 22 -5.16 5.84 14.22
CA ASN A 22 -5.35 6.88 15.24
C ASN A 22 -4.73 6.51 16.60
N GLY A 23 -4.26 5.28 16.77
CA GLY A 23 -3.65 4.79 18.00
C GLY A 23 -2.17 5.11 18.13
N GLU A 24 -1.55 4.58 19.17
CA GLU A 24 -0.14 4.78 19.53
C GLU A 24 0.85 4.52 18.38
N HIS A 25 0.57 3.51 17.55
CA HIS A 25 1.43 3.13 16.44
C HIS A 25 1.06 3.79 15.10
N GLY A 26 0.04 4.66 15.08
CA GLY A 26 -0.48 5.26 13.85
C GLY A 26 0.57 6.04 13.07
N GLY A 27 1.44 6.75 13.77
CA GLY A 27 2.55 7.48 13.16
C GLY A 27 3.54 6.57 12.41
N LYS A 28 3.91 5.42 13.00
CA LYS A 28 4.79 4.42 12.37
C LYS A 28 4.14 3.80 11.13
N VAL A 29 2.87 3.44 11.25
CA VAL A 29 2.08 2.87 10.16
C VAL A 29 2.00 3.85 8.98
N ARG A 30 1.65 5.11 9.23
CA ARG A 30 1.59 6.14 8.18
C ARG A 30 2.94 6.32 7.49
N LYS A 31 4.05 6.42 8.23
CA LYS A 31 5.40 6.54 7.65
C LYS A 31 5.77 5.34 6.78
N PHE A 32 5.47 4.14 7.21
CA PHE A 32 5.70 2.94 6.42
C PHE A 32 4.93 2.99 5.09
N PHE A 33 3.66 3.38 5.13
CA PHE A 33 2.83 3.48 3.94
C PHE A 33 3.20 4.66 3.04
N GLU A 34 3.73 5.76 3.58
CA GLU A 34 4.35 6.82 2.77
C GLU A 34 5.58 6.30 2.00
N ALA A 35 6.38 5.41 2.62
CA ALA A 35 7.48 4.75 1.90
C ALA A 35 6.97 3.79 0.81
N VAL A 36 5.88 3.06 1.05
CA VAL A 36 5.21 2.22 0.03
C VAL A 36 4.73 3.08 -1.14
N LYS A 37 3.99 4.15 -0.86
CA LYS A 37 3.52 5.12 -1.86
C LYS A 37 4.67 5.68 -2.69
N TRP A 38 5.75 6.11 -2.04
CA TRP A 38 6.94 6.60 -2.72
C TRP A 38 7.56 5.55 -3.64
N ALA A 39 7.65 4.29 -3.20
CA ALA A 39 8.20 3.21 -4.00
C ALA A 39 7.36 2.92 -5.24
N GLU A 40 6.05 2.89 -5.10
CA GLU A 40 5.10 2.70 -6.22
C GLU A 40 5.06 3.92 -7.16
N GLY A 41 5.64 5.07 -6.76
CA GLY A 41 5.53 6.31 -7.50
C GLY A 41 4.10 6.84 -7.56
N GLY A 42 3.28 6.44 -6.58
CA GLY A 42 1.86 6.71 -6.53
C GLY A 42 1.54 8.19 -6.35
N GLN A 43 0.45 8.60 -6.99
CA GLN A 43 -0.24 9.85 -6.78
C GLN A 43 -1.73 9.55 -6.61
N PRO A 44 -2.45 10.29 -5.75
CA PRO A 44 -3.80 9.90 -5.34
C PRO A 44 -4.81 9.84 -6.49
N ASP A 45 -4.55 10.55 -7.57
CA ASP A 45 -5.41 10.67 -8.75
C ASP A 45 -4.87 9.96 -10.00
N LEU A 46 -3.77 9.17 -9.87
CA LEU A 46 -3.08 8.56 -11.01
C LEU A 46 -3.59 7.15 -11.30
N ILE A 47 -3.86 6.87 -12.58
CA ILE A 47 -4.17 5.54 -13.08
C ILE A 47 -2.86 4.85 -13.49
N VAL A 48 -2.82 3.52 -13.38
CA VAL A 48 -1.67 2.72 -13.80
C VAL A 48 -1.17 3.11 -15.21
N GLY A 49 0.14 3.15 -15.38
CA GLY A 49 0.78 3.64 -16.62
C GLY A 49 1.02 5.15 -16.65
N GLY A 50 0.58 5.91 -15.65
CA GLY A 50 1.01 7.28 -15.40
C GLY A 50 0.46 8.37 -16.35
N GLN A 51 -0.41 8.02 -17.30
CA GLN A 51 -0.86 8.95 -18.34
C GLN A 51 -2.25 9.56 -18.09
N LYS A 52 -3.06 8.94 -17.26
CA LYS A 52 -4.45 9.36 -17.01
C LYS A 52 -4.69 9.63 -15.55
N ARG A 53 -5.53 10.63 -15.29
CA ARG A 53 -5.97 11.01 -13.94
C ARG A 53 -7.46 10.81 -13.78
N PHE A 54 -7.91 10.71 -12.53
CA PHE A 54 -9.32 10.56 -12.17
C PHE A 54 -9.70 11.50 -11.01
N ASP A 55 -11.00 11.70 -10.79
CA ASP A 55 -11.51 12.50 -9.68
C ASP A 55 -11.50 11.68 -8.38
N THR A 56 -10.66 12.06 -7.43
CA THR A 56 -10.54 11.40 -6.13
C THR A 56 -11.74 11.60 -5.20
N LYS A 57 -12.67 12.49 -5.53
CA LYS A 57 -13.95 12.67 -4.83
C LYS A 57 -14.97 11.60 -5.26
N GLY A 58 -14.74 10.97 -6.40
CA GLY A 58 -15.51 9.85 -6.91
C GLY A 58 -15.04 8.50 -6.36
N ASP A 59 -15.48 7.46 -7.01
CA ASP A 59 -15.09 6.08 -6.69
C ASP A 59 -13.83 5.66 -7.47
N HIS A 60 -13.31 4.47 -7.16
CA HIS A 60 -12.19 3.89 -7.90
C HIS A 60 -12.52 3.83 -9.41
N PRO A 61 -11.63 4.32 -10.27
CA PRO A 61 -11.94 4.48 -11.70
C PRO A 61 -12.19 3.15 -12.43
N ASN A 62 -11.61 2.07 -11.95
CA ASN A 62 -11.75 0.70 -12.48
C ASN A 62 -11.68 0.63 -14.03
N ILE A 63 -10.78 1.40 -14.63
CA ILE A 63 -10.64 1.45 -16.08
C ILE A 63 -9.98 0.16 -16.56
N VAL A 64 -10.70 -0.59 -17.40
CA VAL A 64 -10.22 -1.82 -18.03
C VAL A 64 -9.49 -1.50 -19.35
N GLY A 65 -8.65 -2.44 -19.81
CA GLY A 65 -7.97 -2.32 -21.10
C GLY A 65 -6.66 -1.52 -21.07
N ILE A 66 -6.20 -1.09 -19.90
CA ILE A 66 -4.85 -0.55 -19.76
C ILE A 66 -3.89 -1.73 -19.68
N THR A 67 -3.03 -1.85 -20.69
CA THR A 67 -2.01 -2.90 -20.73
C THR A 67 -0.72 -2.39 -20.12
N THR A 68 -0.21 -3.13 -19.14
CA THR A 68 1.13 -2.96 -18.59
C THR A 68 2.05 -4.07 -19.12
N PRO A 69 3.36 -3.97 -18.91
CA PRO A 69 4.27 -5.07 -19.26
C PRO A 69 3.91 -6.42 -18.62
N GLU A 70 3.16 -6.39 -17.52
CA GLU A 70 2.71 -7.56 -16.76
C GLU A 70 1.32 -8.04 -17.19
N GLY A 71 0.65 -7.32 -18.08
CA GLY A 71 -0.69 -7.61 -18.56
C GLY A 71 -1.71 -6.51 -18.23
N PRO A 72 -2.99 -6.77 -18.50
CA PRO A 72 -4.05 -5.80 -18.21
C PRO A 72 -4.14 -5.47 -16.72
N SER A 73 -4.26 -4.19 -16.39
CA SER A 73 -4.39 -3.72 -15.01
C SER A 73 -5.45 -2.63 -14.88
N THR A 74 -6.10 -2.60 -13.71
CA THR A 74 -7.04 -1.56 -13.30
C THR A 74 -6.50 -0.77 -12.11
N ALA A 75 -5.22 -0.88 -11.81
CA ALA A 75 -4.61 -0.26 -10.63
C ALA A 75 -4.68 1.28 -10.69
N ALA A 76 -4.92 1.89 -9.54
CA ALA A 76 -5.05 3.34 -9.42
C ALA A 76 -4.65 3.86 -8.03
N GLY A 77 -4.35 5.16 -7.97
CA GLY A 77 -4.09 5.89 -6.74
C GLY A 77 -2.70 5.71 -6.17
N ASP A 78 -2.50 6.22 -4.97
CA ASP A 78 -1.22 6.24 -4.24
C ASP A 78 -0.58 4.85 -4.09
N PHE A 79 -1.40 3.83 -3.93
CA PHE A 79 -0.97 2.46 -3.65
C PHE A 79 -1.27 1.49 -4.78
N GLN A 80 -1.64 1.99 -5.95
CA GLN A 80 -1.96 1.19 -7.13
C GLN A 80 -2.92 0.02 -6.81
N ILE A 81 -3.98 0.33 -6.06
CA ILE A 81 -5.03 -0.64 -5.72
C ILE A 81 -5.80 -1.01 -7.00
N THR A 82 -6.02 -2.30 -7.22
CA THR A 82 -6.79 -2.77 -8.38
C THR A 82 -8.30 -2.68 -8.12
N GLY A 83 -9.10 -2.56 -9.19
CA GLY A 83 -10.55 -2.56 -9.10
C GLY A 83 -11.10 -3.84 -8.47
N SER A 84 -10.49 -5.00 -8.71
CA SER A 84 -10.88 -6.26 -8.09
C SER A 84 -10.65 -6.28 -6.57
N ASN A 85 -9.59 -5.63 -6.09
CA ASN A 85 -9.39 -5.46 -4.65
C ASN A 85 -10.39 -4.46 -4.06
N TRP A 86 -10.65 -3.36 -4.78
CA TRP A 86 -11.54 -2.30 -4.29
C TRP A 86 -13.00 -2.74 -4.22
N TYR A 87 -13.53 -3.28 -5.33
CA TYR A 87 -14.94 -3.70 -5.40
C TYR A 87 -15.18 -5.13 -4.91
N GLY A 88 -14.16 -5.96 -4.87
CA GLY A 88 -14.26 -7.38 -4.56
C GLY A 88 -14.51 -8.24 -5.79
N THR A 89 -14.66 -9.52 -5.55
CA THR A 89 -14.98 -10.55 -6.54
C THR A 89 -16.09 -11.46 -6.01
N LYS A 90 -16.61 -12.36 -6.85
CA LYS A 90 -17.66 -13.29 -6.43
C LYS A 90 -17.28 -14.03 -5.13
N GLY A 91 -18.08 -13.84 -4.08
CA GLY A 91 -17.89 -14.47 -2.77
C GLY A 91 -16.82 -13.81 -1.86
N ARG A 92 -16.17 -12.72 -2.31
CA ARG A 92 -15.20 -11.97 -1.50
C ARG A 92 -15.52 -10.47 -1.55
N PRO A 93 -15.98 -9.86 -0.44
CA PRO A 93 -16.25 -8.43 -0.38
C PRO A 93 -14.97 -7.64 -0.59
N GLY A 94 -15.06 -6.55 -1.37
CA GLY A 94 -13.95 -5.64 -1.62
C GLY A 94 -13.64 -4.72 -0.46
N LEU A 95 -12.51 -4.03 -0.59
CA LEU A 95 -12.04 -3.04 0.40
C LEU A 95 -13.08 -1.95 0.66
N LYS A 96 -13.69 -1.41 -0.42
CA LYS A 96 -14.75 -0.40 -0.33
C LYS A 96 -15.84 -0.81 0.65
N HIS A 97 -16.39 -2.02 0.47
CA HIS A 97 -17.47 -2.53 1.32
C HIS A 97 -17.02 -2.74 2.76
N ARG A 98 -15.84 -3.34 2.95
CA ARG A 98 -15.30 -3.66 4.28
C ARG A 98 -14.93 -2.43 5.09
N LEU A 99 -14.52 -1.36 4.42
CA LEU A 99 -14.18 -0.07 5.02
C LEU A 99 -15.37 0.88 5.16
N GLY A 100 -16.48 0.60 4.48
CA GLY A 100 -17.58 1.54 4.35
C GLY A 100 -17.19 2.81 3.59
N ALA A 101 -16.16 2.71 2.71
CA ALA A 101 -15.61 3.84 1.98
C ALA A 101 -16.64 4.38 0.97
N LYS A 102 -16.77 5.70 0.89
CA LYS A 102 -17.69 6.38 -0.04
C LYS A 102 -16.97 6.92 -1.28
N THR A 103 -15.68 7.17 -1.16
CA THR A 103 -14.83 7.73 -2.22
C THR A 103 -13.61 6.84 -2.42
N PHE A 104 -12.80 7.18 -3.41
CA PHE A 104 -11.44 6.64 -3.56
C PHE A 104 -10.42 7.77 -3.36
N GLY A 105 -10.66 8.60 -2.32
CA GLY A 105 -9.77 9.67 -1.91
C GLY A 105 -8.52 9.17 -1.20
N PRO A 106 -7.52 10.05 -0.95
CA PRO A 106 -6.22 9.66 -0.38
C PRO A 106 -6.33 8.88 0.95
N GLU A 107 -7.23 9.29 1.85
CA GLU A 107 -7.41 8.60 3.14
C GLU A 107 -8.05 7.22 2.96
N ASP A 108 -9.06 7.09 2.10
CA ASP A 108 -9.67 5.79 1.80
C ASP A 108 -8.69 4.86 1.05
N GLN A 109 -7.80 5.42 0.23
CA GLN A 109 -6.71 4.66 -0.40
C GLN A 109 -5.71 4.13 0.64
N LEU A 110 -5.31 4.95 1.62
CA LEU A 110 -4.45 4.53 2.73
C LEU A 110 -5.11 3.43 3.57
N ARG A 111 -6.38 3.62 3.94
CA ARG A 111 -7.17 2.61 4.67
C ARG A 111 -7.27 1.30 3.88
N GLY A 112 -7.48 1.40 2.58
CA GLY A 112 -7.52 0.24 1.67
C GLY A 112 -6.19 -0.51 1.61
N ALA A 113 -5.09 0.21 1.43
CA ALA A 113 -3.75 -0.37 1.42
C ALA A 113 -3.42 -1.05 2.76
N LEU A 114 -3.73 -0.39 3.86
CA LEU A 114 -3.52 -0.94 5.19
C LEU A 114 -4.36 -2.20 5.44
N LEU A 115 -5.61 -2.23 4.95
CA LEU A 115 -6.47 -3.42 5.06
C LEU A 115 -5.94 -4.60 4.23
N LEU A 116 -5.42 -4.35 3.02
CA LEU A 116 -4.75 -5.38 2.21
C LEU A 116 -3.55 -5.97 2.98
N PHE A 117 -2.72 -5.10 3.53
CA PHE A 117 -1.55 -5.50 4.30
C PHE A 117 -1.92 -6.25 5.59
N ALA A 118 -2.95 -5.80 6.30
CA ALA A 118 -3.45 -6.45 7.51
C ALA A 118 -4.03 -7.85 7.24
N ASP A 119 -4.67 -8.04 6.08
CA ASP A 119 -5.18 -9.35 5.66
C ASP A 119 -4.04 -10.32 5.31
N ARG A 120 -2.91 -9.79 4.85
CA ARG A 120 -1.76 -10.60 4.48
C ARG A 120 -1.15 -11.25 5.72
N ASP A 121 -0.94 -12.54 5.65
CA ASP A 121 -0.33 -13.34 6.72
C ASP A 121 -1.01 -13.18 8.11
N GLY A 122 -2.33 -12.90 8.12
CA GLY A 122 -3.12 -12.83 9.36
C GLY A 122 -2.72 -11.70 10.30
N GLY A 123 -2.31 -10.56 9.78
CA GLY A 123 -1.93 -9.36 10.54
C GLY A 123 -0.49 -9.39 11.07
N ARG A 124 0.33 -10.34 10.64
CA ARG A 124 1.75 -10.42 11.08
C ARG A 124 2.53 -9.17 10.70
N GLY A 125 2.23 -8.56 9.54
CA GLY A 125 2.86 -7.31 9.10
C GLY A 125 2.55 -6.13 10.03
N ILE A 126 1.32 -6.02 10.52
CA ILE A 126 0.92 -5.00 11.50
C ILE A 126 1.70 -5.17 12.81
N LYS A 127 1.78 -6.39 13.33
CA LYS A 127 2.55 -6.70 14.54
C LYS A 127 4.03 -6.37 14.37
N ALA A 128 4.58 -6.64 13.19
CA ALA A 128 5.96 -6.30 12.87
C ALA A 128 6.18 -4.78 12.95
N LEU A 129 5.31 -3.96 12.36
CA LEU A 129 5.40 -2.49 12.46
C LEU A 129 5.26 -1.99 13.90
N GLN A 130 4.36 -2.58 14.69
CA GLN A 130 4.19 -2.23 16.10
C GLN A 130 5.47 -2.47 16.91
N ASN A 131 6.23 -3.51 16.56
CA ASN A 131 7.47 -3.91 17.22
C ASN A 131 8.75 -3.37 16.53
N ASP A 132 8.65 -2.37 15.66
CA ASP A 132 9.76 -1.80 14.89
C ASP A 132 10.52 -2.80 14.00
N ASP A 133 9.91 -3.96 13.70
CA ASP A 133 10.44 -4.96 12.77
C ASP A 133 10.07 -4.61 11.33
N TYR A 134 10.72 -3.57 10.81
CA TYR A 134 10.48 -3.08 9.45
C TYR A 134 10.91 -4.07 8.37
N ASP A 135 11.82 -4.98 8.66
CA ASP A 135 12.28 -6.01 7.73
C ASP A 135 11.19 -7.04 7.45
N THR A 136 10.56 -7.56 8.51
CA THR A 136 9.40 -8.44 8.37
C THR A 136 8.23 -7.72 7.72
N ALA A 137 7.97 -6.46 8.07
CA ALA A 137 6.91 -5.67 7.45
C ALA A 137 7.15 -5.49 5.94
N LEU A 138 8.37 -5.15 5.50
CA LEU A 138 8.73 -5.05 4.10
C LEU A 138 8.58 -6.41 3.38
N GLU A 139 9.03 -7.51 4.00
CA GLU A 139 8.91 -8.84 3.43
C GLU A 139 7.46 -9.23 3.14
N ILE A 140 6.53 -8.82 4.00
CA ILE A 140 5.11 -9.06 3.81
C ILE A 140 4.55 -8.12 2.75
N ALA A 141 4.86 -6.82 2.81
CA ALA A 141 4.35 -5.81 1.89
C ALA A 141 4.75 -6.07 0.43
N ARG A 142 5.97 -6.54 0.16
CA ARG A 142 6.43 -6.84 -1.21
C ARG A 142 5.67 -7.96 -1.93
N LYS A 143 4.78 -8.65 -1.23
CA LYS A 143 3.86 -9.63 -1.81
C LYS A 143 2.65 -8.97 -2.49
N ASP A 144 2.35 -7.72 -2.16
CA ASP A 144 1.25 -6.94 -2.72
C ASP A 144 1.74 -5.79 -3.61
N TRP A 145 2.92 -5.23 -3.31
CA TRP A 145 3.48 -4.08 -4.02
C TRP A 145 4.77 -4.44 -4.74
N ALA A 146 4.70 -4.33 -6.05
CA ALA A 146 5.76 -4.81 -6.95
C ALA A 146 6.99 -3.92 -7.00
N ALA A 147 6.84 -2.62 -6.73
CA ALA A 147 7.94 -1.67 -6.71
C ALA A 147 8.79 -1.72 -5.43
N LEU A 148 8.36 -2.51 -4.43
CA LEU A 148 9.11 -2.63 -3.18
C LEU A 148 10.41 -3.42 -3.36
N PRO A 149 11.45 -3.08 -2.59
CA PRO A 149 12.74 -3.76 -2.62
C PRO A 149 12.59 -5.28 -2.41
N GLY A 150 13.15 -6.05 -3.33
CA GLY A 150 13.12 -7.52 -3.28
C GLY A 150 11.78 -8.16 -3.65
N SER A 151 10.83 -7.38 -4.22
CA SER A 151 9.60 -7.96 -4.76
C SER A 151 9.90 -8.88 -5.94
N THR A 152 9.20 -10.02 -5.99
CA THR A 152 9.30 -11.00 -7.07
C THR A 152 8.12 -10.95 -8.04
N LEU A 153 7.18 -10.02 -7.83
CA LEU A 153 5.94 -9.91 -8.61
C LEU A 153 6.20 -9.64 -10.10
N HIS A 154 7.27 -8.95 -10.44
CA HIS A 154 7.62 -8.59 -11.81
C HIS A 154 8.80 -9.39 -12.39
N LYS A 155 9.07 -10.60 -11.88
CA LYS A 155 10.12 -11.51 -12.42
C LYS A 155 11.45 -10.80 -12.71
N GLY A 156 11.88 -9.89 -11.85
CA GLY A 156 13.15 -9.17 -11.98
C GLY A 156 13.17 -8.04 -13.02
N ARG A 157 12.06 -7.71 -13.68
CA ARG A 157 12.01 -6.61 -14.67
C ARG A 157 11.94 -5.23 -14.03
N TYR A 158 11.44 -5.15 -12.80
CA TYR A 158 11.35 -3.90 -12.07
C TYR A 158 12.57 -3.75 -11.17
N LYS A 159 13.44 -2.78 -11.48
CA LYS A 159 14.44 -2.31 -10.51
C LYS A 159 13.72 -1.44 -9.50
N GLY A 160 13.19 -2.06 -8.46
CA GLY A 160 12.57 -1.37 -7.34
C GLY A 160 13.52 -0.35 -6.71
N ARG A 161 13.00 0.48 -5.85
CA ARG A 161 13.80 1.40 -5.05
C ARG A 161 14.81 0.64 -4.20
N SER A 162 15.90 1.29 -3.79
CA SER A 162 16.87 0.64 -2.92
C SER A 162 16.22 0.32 -1.56
N ARG A 163 16.66 -0.78 -0.95
CA ARG A 163 16.16 -1.19 0.37
C ARG A 163 16.49 -0.14 1.43
N ASP A 164 17.68 0.45 1.36
CA ASP A 164 18.13 1.45 2.33
C ASP A 164 17.29 2.72 2.24
N ASP A 165 17.02 3.23 1.04
CA ASP A 165 16.14 4.38 0.84
C ASP A 165 14.71 4.13 1.35
N PHE A 166 14.19 2.93 1.09
CA PHE A 166 12.88 2.54 1.62
C PHE A 166 12.87 2.52 3.15
N MET A 167 13.88 1.89 3.77
CA MET A 167 13.96 1.77 5.22
C MET A 167 14.15 3.12 5.93
N LEU A 168 14.94 4.02 5.36
CA LEU A 168 15.09 5.38 5.89
C LEU A 168 13.73 6.11 5.93
N ARG A 169 12.95 6.03 4.84
CA ARG A 169 11.62 6.63 4.77
C ARG A 169 10.63 5.98 5.74
N ALA A 170 10.60 4.66 5.76
CA ALA A 170 9.67 3.90 6.59
C ALA A 170 9.87 4.15 8.10
N ARG A 171 11.13 4.32 8.52
CA ARG A 171 11.48 4.66 9.91
C ARG A 171 11.29 6.14 10.22
N GLY A 172 11.20 6.98 9.20
CA GLY A 172 11.08 8.44 9.37
C GLY A 172 12.34 9.07 9.96
N THR A 173 13.51 8.51 9.69
CA THR A 173 14.81 9.00 10.14
C THR A 173 15.36 10.11 9.25
N THR A 174 14.75 10.37 8.10
CA THR A 174 15.02 11.58 7.33
C THR A 174 14.28 12.75 7.97
N SER A 175 15.00 13.63 8.65
CA SER A 175 14.48 14.96 8.93
C SER A 175 14.12 15.59 7.58
N GLY A 176 12.87 16.08 7.43
CA GLY A 176 12.39 16.63 6.14
C GLY A 176 13.29 17.72 5.53
N GLY A 177 14.20 18.33 6.32
CA GLY A 177 15.18 19.30 5.87
C GLY A 177 16.41 18.73 5.17
N GLU A 178 16.87 17.54 5.53
CA GLU A 178 18.07 16.95 4.88
C GLU A 178 17.75 16.33 3.52
N PHE A 179 16.55 15.79 3.36
CA PHE A 179 16.13 15.17 2.11
C PHE A 179 15.80 16.22 1.03
N GLU A 180 15.15 17.31 1.38
CA GLU A 180 14.92 18.46 0.48
C GLU A 180 16.25 19.09 0.05
N LYS A 181 17.25 19.14 0.93
CA LYS A 181 18.59 19.61 0.61
C LYS A 181 19.31 18.68 -0.39
N LEU A 182 19.24 17.38 -0.19
CA LEU A 182 19.81 16.39 -1.12
C LEU A 182 19.14 16.42 -2.50
N LEU A 183 17.82 16.60 -2.57
CA LEU A 183 17.09 16.76 -3.83
C LEU A 183 17.39 18.11 -4.51
N GLY A 184 17.61 19.16 -3.71
CA GLY A 184 18.01 20.50 -4.19
C GLY A 184 19.40 20.50 -4.81
N ASP A 185 20.32 19.74 -4.26
CA ASP A 185 21.71 19.65 -4.75
C ASP A 185 21.82 18.81 -6.03
N VAL A 186 21.03 17.75 -6.18
CA VAL A 186 20.94 16.95 -7.41
C VAL A 186 20.34 17.74 -8.57
N ARG A 187 19.35 18.61 -8.31
CA ARG A 187 18.74 19.47 -9.35
C ARG A 187 19.61 20.64 -9.80
N LYS A 188 20.64 21.01 -9.04
CA LYS A 188 21.60 22.06 -9.39
C LYS A 188 22.83 21.52 -10.15
N SER A 189 22.96 20.19 -10.25
CA SER A 189 24.10 19.52 -10.89
C SER A 189 23.76 18.95 -12.27
N THR A 190 22.56 19.21 -12.79
CA THR A 190 22.09 18.90 -14.12
C THR A 190 21.65 20.17 -14.84
#